data_8778a5864d65dc83866436e757a6de7f
#
_entry.id   8778a5864d65dc83866436e757a6de7f
#
_cell.length_a   1.000
_cell.length_b   1.000
_cell.length_c   1.000
_cell.angle_alpha   90.00
_cell.angle_beta   90.00
_cell.angle_gamma   90.00
#
_symmetry.space_group_name_H-M   'P 1'
#
loop_
_entity.id
_entity.type
_entity.pdbx_description
1 polymer ?
#
loop_
_entity_poly.entity_id
_entity_poly.type
_entity_poly.pdbx_seq_one_letter_code
_entity_poly.pdbx_strand_id
1 'polypeptide(L)'
;MFQSAIQQYLDTHNHSSFPLKAVLFDMDGVLFDSMPYHANAWHTIMEERGLHLSKEEAYLHEGRTGSGTINLICQRQYGRNATEEEIQEIYKAKTEAFNSHPLAERMEGAWEVITKVKRDGLFSMVVTGSGQATLLDRLNENFPNVFKPELMVTAFDVKYGKPNPEPYLMALNKGKLKANEAIVVENAPLGVQAAAAAGIFTVAVNTGPLDDQVLLDAGANVLFPSMQALCDSWEDLLKQVNEA
;
A
#
# COMPACT_ATOMS: atom_id res chain seq x y z
N MET A 1 11.72 2.19 -21.55
CA MET A 1 11.44 3.23 -20.54
C MET A 1 11.83 2.74 -19.16
N PHE A 2 11.55 1.48 -18.77
CA PHE A 2 11.80 0.95 -17.43
C PHE A 2 13.18 0.33 -17.23
N GLN A 3 13.92 0.06 -18.30
CA GLN A 3 15.21 -0.66 -18.29
C GLN A 3 16.25 -0.03 -17.35
N SER A 4 16.36 1.31 -17.34
CA SER A 4 17.31 1.99 -16.44
C SER A 4 16.94 1.83 -14.97
N ALA A 5 15.64 1.90 -14.61
CA ALA A 5 15.18 1.71 -13.25
C ALA A 5 15.37 0.26 -12.78
N ILE A 6 15.10 -0.71 -13.65
CA ILE A 6 15.33 -2.13 -13.38
C ILE A 6 16.81 -2.41 -13.19
N GLN A 7 17.68 -1.92 -14.07
CA GLN A 7 19.13 -2.10 -13.93
C GLN A 7 19.66 -1.46 -12.65
N GLN A 8 19.24 -0.23 -12.35
CA GLN A 8 19.62 0.46 -11.11
C GLN A 8 19.20 -0.33 -9.86
N TYR A 9 17.99 -0.92 -9.87
CA TYR A 9 17.52 -1.77 -8.78
C TYR A 9 18.40 -3.01 -8.63
N LEU A 10 18.69 -3.72 -9.72
CA LEU A 10 19.54 -4.92 -9.70
C LEU A 10 20.95 -4.60 -9.18
N ASP A 11 21.55 -3.52 -9.67
CA ASP A 11 22.89 -3.08 -9.24
C ASP A 11 22.90 -2.70 -7.76
N THR A 12 21.90 -1.94 -7.30
CA THR A 12 21.80 -1.50 -5.90
C THR A 12 21.69 -2.66 -4.91
N HIS A 13 20.98 -3.72 -5.30
CA HIS A 13 20.74 -4.88 -4.44
C HIS A 13 21.66 -6.08 -4.76
N ASN A 14 22.63 -5.92 -5.68
CA ASN A 14 23.53 -6.99 -6.12
C ASN A 14 22.80 -8.23 -6.65
N HIS A 15 21.71 -8.03 -7.39
CA HIS A 15 20.97 -9.09 -8.06
C HIS A 15 21.48 -9.26 -9.50
N SER A 16 21.59 -10.52 -9.94
CA SER A 16 22.02 -10.86 -11.31
C SER A 16 20.86 -11.06 -12.28
N SER A 17 19.62 -11.05 -11.78
CA SER A 17 18.39 -11.25 -12.60
C SER A 17 17.15 -10.89 -11.81
N PHE A 18 16.02 -10.76 -12.51
CA PHE A 18 14.72 -10.44 -11.93
C PHE A 18 13.68 -11.56 -12.26
N PRO A 19 13.78 -12.74 -11.64
CA PRO A 19 12.86 -13.85 -11.91
C PRO A 19 11.49 -13.63 -11.25
N LEU A 20 10.71 -12.70 -11.79
CA LEU A 20 9.43 -12.26 -11.23
C LEU A 20 8.43 -13.42 -11.07
N LYS A 21 7.81 -13.54 -9.89
CA LYS A 21 6.82 -14.56 -9.53
C LYS A 21 5.53 -13.99 -8.98
N ALA A 22 5.58 -12.80 -8.37
CA ALA A 22 4.44 -12.24 -7.66
C ALA A 22 4.37 -10.72 -7.76
N VAL A 23 3.14 -10.21 -7.63
CA VAL A 23 2.88 -8.78 -7.41
C VAL A 23 2.18 -8.61 -6.06
N LEU A 24 2.76 -7.77 -5.21
CA LEU A 24 2.29 -7.44 -3.88
C LEU A 24 1.57 -6.09 -3.96
N PHE A 25 0.27 -6.10 -3.79
CA PHE A 25 -0.54 -4.89 -3.87
C PHE A 25 -0.83 -4.32 -2.48
N ASP A 26 -0.65 -3.02 -2.30
CA ASP A 26 -1.42 -2.34 -1.27
C ASP A 26 -2.91 -2.37 -1.62
N MET A 27 -3.75 -1.95 -0.70
CA MET A 27 -5.19 -2.06 -0.86
C MET A 27 -5.85 -0.69 -1.09
N ASP A 28 -5.69 0.21 -0.14
CA ASP A 28 -6.40 1.49 -0.12
C ASP A 28 -5.68 2.48 -1.05
N GLY A 29 -6.38 2.97 -2.09
CA GLY A 29 -5.76 3.78 -3.15
C GLY A 29 -5.06 2.99 -4.27
N VAL A 30 -4.95 1.66 -4.16
CA VAL A 30 -4.41 0.76 -5.20
C VAL A 30 -5.50 -0.17 -5.74
N LEU A 31 -6.12 -0.97 -4.89
CA LEU A 31 -7.21 -1.88 -5.26
C LEU A 31 -8.59 -1.23 -5.16
N PHE A 32 -8.76 -0.33 -4.20
CA PHE A 32 -10.00 0.40 -3.95
C PHE A 32 -9.77 1.90 -3.91
N ASP A 33 -10.71 2.67 -4.46
CA ASP A 33 -10.76 4.13 -4.33
C ASP A 33 -11.35 4.53 -2.97
N SER A 34 -10.65 4.15 -1.90
CA SER A 34 -11.08 4.32 -0.51
C SER A 34 -10.42 5.49 0.20
N MET A 35 -9.31 6.02 -0.33
CA MET A 35 -8.54 7.06 0.33
C MET A 35 -9.30 8.37 0.59
N PRO A 36 -10.18 8.84 -0.29
CA PRO A 36 -11.01 10.01 0.03
C PRO A 36 -11.86 9.82 1.31
N TYR A 37 -12.38 8.61 1.53
CA TYR A 37 -13.16 8.28 2.74
C TYR A 37 -12.26 8.16 3.97
N HIS A 38 -11.07 7.55 3.84
CA HIS A 38 -10.08 7.49 4.90
C HIS A 38 -9.63 8.89 5.33
N ALA A 39 -9.26 9.74 4.37
CA ALA A 39 -8.81 11.10 4.64
C ALA A 39 -9.91 11.95 5.31
N ASN A 40 -11.17 11.82 4.84
CA ASN A 40 -12.30 12.50 5.45
C ASN A 40 -12.56 12.03 6.88
N ALA A 41 -12.59 10.71 7.12
CA ALA A 41 -12.83 10.14 8.45
C ALA A 41 -11.72 10.55 9.44
N TRP A 42 -10.45 10.46 9.05
CA TRP A 42 -9.34 10.92 9.88
C TRP A 42 -9.42 12.39 10.21
N HIS A 43 -9.60 13.25 9.21
CA HIS A 43 -9.72 14.71 9.39
C HIS A 43 -10.87 15.04 10.37
N THR A 44 -12.07 14.55 10.10
CA THR A 44 -13.26 14.84 10.91
C THR A 44 -13.06 14.41 12.37
N ILE A 45 -12.63 13.18 12.60
CA ILE A 45 -12.50 12.65 13.95
C ILE A 45 -11.36 13.29 14.74
N MET A 46 -10.27 13.67 14.08
CA MET A 46 -9.19 14.40 14.74
C MET A 46 -9.63 15.82 15.13
N GLU A 47 -10.24 16.58 14.20
CA GLU A 47 -10.73 17.94 14.49
C GLU A 47 -11.78 17.97 15.62
N GLU A 48 -12.71 17.02 15.66
CA GLU A 48 -13.69 16.89 16.76
C GLU A 48 -13.04 16.73 18.14
N ARG A 49 -11.80 16.28 18.20
CA ARG A 49 -11.01 16.07 19.42
C ARG A 49 -9.94 17.14 19.68
N GLY A 50 -9.98 18.23 18.87
CA GLY A 50 -8.99 19.27 18.92
C GLY A 50 -7.60 18.85 18.48
N LEU A 51 -7.50 17.77 17.72
CA LEU A 51 -6.27 17.29 17.07
C LEU A 51 -6.28 17.70 15.59
N HIS A 52 -5.19 18.32 15.13
CA HIS A 52 -5.13 18.83 13.76
C HIS A 52 -4.48 17.85 12.81
N LEU A 53 -5.27 17.34 11.85
CA LEU A 53 -4.84 16.50 10.74
C LEU A 53 -5.60 16.90 9.48
N SER A 54 -4.92 17.48 8.49
CA SER A 54 -5.55 17.81 7.22
C SER A 54 -5.85 16.55 6.40
N LYS A 55 -6.78 16.67 5.42
CA LYS A 55 -7.07 15.57 4.50
C LYS A 55 -5.86 15.20 3.65
N GLU A 56 -5.08 16.18 3.20
CA GLU A 56 -3.85 15.97 2.44
C GLU A 56 -2.80 15.24 3.31
N GLU A 57 -2.64 15.67 4.56
CA GLU A 57 -1.73 15.01 5.50
C GLU A 57 -2.13 13.55 5.78
N ALA A 58 -3.42 13.22 5.71
CA ALA A 58 -3.87 11.83 5.86
C ALA A 58 -3.29 10.91 4.77
N TYR A 59 -3.10 11.41 3.54
CA TYR A 59 -2.43 10.66 2.47
C TYR A 59 -0.93 10.44 2.75
N LEU A 60 -0.26 11.40 3.40
CA LEU A 60 1.14 11.24 3.81
C LEU A 60 1.32 10.15 4.89
N HIS A 61 0.28 9.89 5.67
CA HIS A 61 0.30 8.92 6.76
C HIS A 61 -0.40 7.60 6.42
N GLU A 62 -0.84 7.43 5.19
CA GLU A 62 -1.44 6.19 4.72
C GLU A 62 -0.49 5.00 4.90
N GLY A 63 -1.07 3.83 5.18
CA GLY A 63 -0.31 2.61 5.47
C GLY A 63 0.23 2.52 6.90
N ARG A 64 0.22 3.62 7.67
CA ARG A 64 0.53 3.59 9.09
C ARG A 64 -0.60 2.93 9.88
N THR A 65 -0.27 2.22 10.96
CA THR A 65 -1.30 1.70 11.87
C THR A 65 -2.10 2.85 12.51
N GLY A 66 -3.36 2.60 12.85
CA GLY A 66 -4.21 3.61 13.49
C GLY A 66 -3.58 4.19 14.77
N SER A 67 -3.01 3.33 15.62
CA SER A 67 -2.28 3.75 16.82
C SER A 67 -1.06 4.60 16.49
N GLY A 68 -0.34 4.27 15.41
CA GLY A 68 0.82 5.03 14.95
C GLY A 68 0.44 6.44 14.48
N THR A 69 -0.66 6.59 13.76
CA THR A 69 -1.17 7.90 13.32
C THR A 69 -1.61 8.74 14.52
N ILE A 70 -2.39 8.16 15.44
CA ILE A 70 -2.88 8.84 16.65
C ILE A 70 -1.70 9.31 17.49
N ASN A 71 -0.72 8.45 17.76
CA ASN A 71 0.46 8.80 18.53
C ASN A 71 1.29 9.92 17.89
N LEU A 72 1.45 9.88 16.56
CA LEU A 72 2.17 10.93 15.84
C LEU A 72 1.52 12.30 16.05
N ILE A 73 0.20 12.39 15.92
CA ILE A 73 -0.53 13.64 16.06
C ILE A 73 -0.54 14.11 17.51
N CYS A 74 -0.76 13.21 18.48
CA CYS A 74 -0.67 13.53 19.90
C CYS A 74 0.74 13.99 20.32
N GLN A 75 1.78 13.33 19.82
CA GLN A 75 3.16 13.73 20.09
C GLN A 75 3.45 15.12 19.53
N ARG A 76 3.01 15.40 18.31
CA ARG A 76 3.19 16.72 17.67
C ARG A 76 2.48 17.83 18.43
N GLN A 77 1.25 17.58 18.89
CA GLN A 77 0.39 18.62 19.43
C GLN A 77 0.47 18.74 20.95
N TYR A 78 0.68 17.64 21.66
CA TYR A 78 0.69 17.60 23.13
C TYR A 78 2.04 17.20 23.75
N GLY A 79 3.04 16.84 22.93
CA GLY A 79 4.36 16.41 23.39
C GLY A 79 4.36 15.05 24.11
N ARG A 80 3.27 14.26 23.95
CA ARG A 80 3.12 12.91 24.54
C ARG A 80 2.47 11.95 23.58
N ASN A 81 2.66 10.68 23.80
CA ASN A 81 1.84 9.65 23.15
C ASN A 81 0.41 9.67 23.71
N ALA A 82 -0.54 9.22 22.90
CA ALA A 82 -1.90 8.94 23.35
C ALA A 82 -1.89 7.79 24.37
N THR A 83 -2.85 7.78 25.29
CA THR A 83 -3.11 6.62 26.13
C THR A 83 -3.77 5.51 25.31
N GLU A 84 -3.73 4.29 25.81
CA GLU A 84 -4.41 3.16 25.15
C GLU A 84 -5.92 3.41 24.98
N GLU A 85 -6.56 4.04 25.96
CA GLU A 85 -7.96 4.42 25.92
C GLU A 85 -8.24 5.47 24.83
N GLU A 86 -7.43 6.52 24.75
CA GLU A 86 -7.50 7.54 23.67
C GLU A 86 -7.34 6.89 22.28
N ILE A 87 -6.39 5.95 22.13
CA ILE A 87 -6.19 5.22 20.88
C ILE A 87 -7.43 4.43 20.50
N GLN A 88 -8.00 3.67 21.43
CA GLN A 88 -9.18 2.84 21.19
C GLN A 88 -10.40 3.69 20.81
N GLU A 89 -10.65 4.78 21.55
CA GLU A 89 -11.79 5.68 21.28
C GLU A 89 -11.66 6.40 19.95
N ILE A 90 -10.50 6.95 19.65
CA ILE A 90 -10.26 7.69 18.40
C ILE A 90 -10.35 6.72 17.21
N TYR A 91 -9.70 5.57 17.31
CA TYR A 91 -9.69 4.61 16.19
C TYR A 91 -11.06 3.99 15.94
N LYS A 92 -11.83 3.72 17.01
CA LYS A 92 -13.23 3.27 16.92
C LYS A 92 -14.08 4.31 16.20
N ALA A 93 -14.04 5.56 16.65
CA ALA A 93 -14.81 6.64 16.02
C ALA A 93 -14.42 6.87 14.55
N LYS A 94 -13.11 6.82 14.22
CA LYS A 94 -12.62 6.88 12.85
C LYS A 94 -13.17 5.73 11.99
N THR A 95 -13.22 4.52 12.55
CA THR A 95 -13.74 3.35 11.85
C THR A 95 -15.26 3.48 11.60
N GLU A 96 -16.01 3.96 12.58
CA GLU A 96 -17.44 4.24 12.44
C GLU A 96 -17.70 5.33 11.39
N ALA A 97 -16.93 6.42 11.39
CA ALA A 97 -17.01 7.48 10.39
C ALA A 97 -16.69 6.96 8.99
N PHE A 98 -15.64 6.15 8.83
CA PHE A 98 -15.31 5.50 7.56
C PHE A 98 -16.44 4.59 7.08
N ASN A 99 -16.97 3.75 7.95
CA ASN A 99 -18.04 2.79 7.62
C ASN A 99 -19.40 3.47 7.35
N SER A 100 -19.57 4.75 7.67
CA SER A 100 -20.76 5.54 7.31
C SER A 100 -20.77 5.98 5.85
N HIS A 101 -19.63 5.92 5.17
CA HIS A 101 -19.54 6.17 3.74
C HIS A 101 -20.02 4.96 2.92
N PRO A 102 -20.42 5.16 1.66
CA PRO A 102 -20.64 4.05 0.73
C PRO A 102 -19.39 3.16 0.64
N LEU A 103 -19.60 1.89 0.27
CA LEU A 103 -18.46 1.01 -0.02
C LEU A 103 -17.63 1.61 -1.16
N ALA A 104 -16.34 1.74 -0.94
CA ALA A 104 -15.45 2.23 -1.97
C ALA A 104 -15.45 1.28 -3.17
N GLU A 105 -15.52 1.84 -4.35
CA GLU A 105 -15.44 1.09 -5.60
C GLU A 105 -14.02 0.56 -5.85
N ARG A 106 -13.90 -0.36 -6.81
CA ARG A 106 -12.57 -0.75 -7.29
C ARG A 106 -11.87 0.46 -7.91
N MET A 107 -10.58 0.56 -7.66
CA MET A 107 -9.76 1.54 -8.38
C MET A 107 -9.78 1.22 -9.88
N GLU A 108 -9.98 2.24 -10.70
CA GLU A 108 -9.94 2.11 -12.17
C GLU A 108 -8.63 1.50 -12.63
N GLY A 109 -8.68 0.47 -13.46
CA GLY A 109 -7.51 -0.27 -13.92
C GLY A 109 -7.02 -1.41 -13.01
N ALA A 110 -7.47 -1.46 -11.74
CA ALA A 110 -6.98 -2.47 -10.79
C ALA A 110 -7.36 -3.91 -11.19
N TRP A 111 -8.60 -4.12 -11.65
CA TRP A 111 -9.04 -5.42 -12.11
C TRP A 111 -8.28 -5.89 -13.34
N GLU A 112 -8.03 -4.98 -14.25
CA GLU A 112 -7.30 -5.22 -15.50
C GLU A 112 -5.85 -5.59 -15.23
N VAL A 113 -5.16 -4.85 -14.34
CA VAL A 113 -3.78 -5.19 -13.89
C VAL A 113 -3.75 -6.59 -13.27
N ILE A 114 -4.64 -6.89 -12.32
CA ILE A 114 -4.72 -8.21 -11.68
C ILE A 114 -4.97 -9.32 -12.70
N THR A 115 -5.83 -9.07 -13.69
CA THR A 115 -6.13 -10.03 -14.76
C THR A 115 -4.89 -10.31 -15.60
N LYS A 116 -4.10 -9.28 -15.92
CA LYS A 116 -2.83 -9.42 -16.63
C LYS A 116 -1.79 -10.17 -15.79
N VAL A 117 -1.63 -9.82 -14.51
CA VAL A 117 -0.75 -10.53 -13.57
C VAL A 117 -1.06 -12.03 -13.54
N LYS A 118 -2.34 -12.40 -13.43
CA LYS A 118 -2.78 -13.80 -13.45
C LYS A 118 -2.54 -14.48 -14.80
N ARG A 119 -2.85 -13.80 -15.90
CA ARG A 119 -2.61 -14.30 -17.29
C ARG A 119 -1.13 -14.64 -17.50
N ASP A 120 -0.24 -13.84 -16.93
CA ASP A 120 1.20 -13.97 -17.08
C ASP A 120 1.83 -14.96 -16.09
N GLY A 121 0.99 -15.75 -15.39
CA GLY A 121 1.41 -16.82 -14.49
C GLY A 121 1.96 -16.33 -13.14
N LEU A 122 1.81 -15.04 -12.85
CA LEU A 122 2.21 -14.45 -11.58
C LEU A 122 1.06 -14.57 -10.56
N PHE A 123 1.40 -14.61 -9.27
CA PHE A 123 0.36 -14.58 -8.25
C PHE A 123 0.29 -13.22 -7.54
N SER A 124 -0.90 -12.90 -7.05
CA SER A 124 -1.18 -11.64 -6.36
C SER A 124 -1.24 -11.84 -4.85
N MET A 125 -0.64 -10.92 -4.11
CA MET A 125 -0.74 -10.82 -2.66
C MET A 125 -1.28 -9.45 -2.26
N VAL A 126 -1.91 -9.35 -1.08
CA VAL A 126 -2.31 -8.06 -0.48
C VAL A 126 -1.46 -7.78 0.75
N VAL A 127 -0.97 -6.56 0.87
CA VAL A 127 -0.20 -6.07 2.02
C VAL A 127 -0.80 -4.74 2.48
N THR A 128 -1.69 -4.78 3.47
CA THR A 128 -2.46 -3.61 3.92
C THR A 128 -2.25 -3.29 5.40
N GLY A 129 -2.30 -2.01 5.74
CA GLY A 129 -2.39 -1.55 7.13
C GLY A 129 -3.79 -1.70 7.76
N SER A 130 -4.78 -2.18 7.01
CA SER A 130 -6.13 -2.42 7.51
C SER A 130 -6.20 -3.70 8.35
N GLY A 131 -6.98 -3.64 9.46
CA GLY A 131 -7.27 -4.77 10.34
C GLY A 131 -8.77 -5.10 10.38
N GLN A 132 -9.52 -4.87 9.31
CA GLN A 132 -10.96 -5.14 9.30
C GLN A 132 -11.27 -6.62 9.01
N ALA A 133 -12.13 -7.24 9.83
CA ALA A 133 -12.51 -8.65 9.67
C ALA A 133 -13.23 -8.94 8.34
N THR A 134 -13.94 -7.94 7.78
CA THR A 134 -14.68 -8.04 6.53
C THR A 134 -13.81 -7.85 5.28
N LEU A 135 -12.50 -7.63 5.46
CA LEU A 135 -11.58 -7.33 4.38
C LEU A 135 -11.53 -8.44 3.31
N LEU A 136 -11.44 -9.67 3.74
CA LEU A 136 -11.39 -10.83 2.83
C LEU A 136 -12.67 -10.96 2.02
N ASP A 137 -13.83 -10.77 2.65
CA ASP A 137 -15.13 -10.84 1.96
C ASP A 137 -15.19 -9.76 0.88
N ARG A 138 -14.81 -8.53 1.23
CA ARG A 138 -14.74 -7.41 0.29
C ARG A 138 -13.78 -7.65 -0.88
N LEU A 139 -12.61 -8.24 -0.61
CA LEU A 139 -11.67 -8.62 -1.67
C LEU A 139 -12.25 -9.71 -2.57
N ASN A 140 -12.92 -10.72 -2.01
CA ASN A 140 -13.53 -11.80 -2.79
C ASN A 140 -14.73 -11.33 -3.63
N GLU A 141 -15.52 -10.39 -3.14
CA GLU A 141 -16.62 -9.79 -3.90
C GLU A 141 -16.12 -8.99 -5.11
N ASN A 142 -15.03 -8.25 -4.94
CA ASN A 142 -14.50 -7.36 -5.97
C ASN A 142 -13.45 -8.03 -6.86
N PHE A 143 -12.67 -8.98 -6.32
CA PHE A 143 -11.59 -9.69 -7.01
C PHE A 143 -11.74 -11.21 -6.81
N PRO A 144 -12.78 -11.84 -7.37
CA PRO A 144 -13.12 -13.22 -7.07
C PRO A 144 -12.00 -14.20 -7.42
N ASN A 145 -11.64 -15.06 -6.47
CA ASN A 145 -10.61 -16.10 -6.61
C ASN A 145 -9.19 -15.58 -6.94
N VAL A 146 -8.87 -14.34 -6.54
CA VAL A 146 -7.54 -13.76 -6.73
C VAL A 146 -6.71 -13.89 -5.45
N PHE A 147 -7.20 -13.33 -4.36
CA PHE A 147 -6.44 -13.23 -3.11
C PHE A 147 -6.75 -14.41 -2.19
N LYS A 148 -5.70 -15.03 -1.68
CA LYS A 148 -5.79 -16.16 -0.74
C LYS A 148 -5.48 -15.67 0.66
N PRO A 149 -6.26 -16.06 1.69
CA PRO A 149 -6.03 -15.61 3.08
C PRO A 149 -4.61 -15.84 3.57
N GLU A 150 -4.02 -16.98 3.21
CA GLU A 150 -2.66 -17.36 3.60
C GLU A 150 -1.56 -16.49 2.95
N LEU A 151 -1.88 -15.78 1.87
CA LEU A 151 -0.99 -14.85 1.15
C LEU A 151 -1.32 -13.37 1.41
N MET A 152 -2.21 -13.09 2.36
CA MET A 152 -2.51 -11.72 2.79
C MET A 152 -1.67 -11.34 4.00
N VAL A 153 -1.28 -10.07 4.07
CA VAL A 153 -0.68 -9.44 5.25
C VAL A 153 -1.53 -8.24 5.64
N THR A 154 -1.98 -8.23 6.87
CA THR A 154 -2.86 -7.21 7.46
C THR A 154 -2.23 -6.60 8.70
N ALA A 155 -2.87 -5.59 9.30
CA ALA A 155 -2.41 -5.01 10.56
C ALA A 155 -2.30 -6.04 11.72
N PHE A 156 -3.00 -7.18 11.63
CA PHE A 156 -2.95 -8.23 12.66
C PHE A 156 -1.75 -9.16 12.53
N ASP A 157 -1.10 -9.19 11.37
CA ASP A 157 0.03 -10.07 11.10
C ASP A 157 1.36 -9.49 11.57
N VAL A 158 1.45 -8.17 11.81
CA VAL A 158 2.69 -7.46 12.02
C VAL A 158 2.69 -6.66 13.32
N LYS A 159 3.86 -6.50 13.90
CA LYS A 159 4.06 -5.64 15.06
C LYS A 159 4.22 -4.16 14.65
N TYR A 160 4.92 -3.93 13.56
CA TYR A 160 5.20 -2.60 13.03
C TYR A 160 4.60 -2.46 11.63
N GLY A 161 3.72 -1.47 11.45
CA GLY A 161 3.18 -1.11 10.15
C GLY A 161 4.17 -0.28 9.33
N LYS A 162 3.82 0.01 8.08
CA LYS A 162 4.55 0.92 7.19
C LYS A 162 4.85 2.26 7.93
N PRO A 163 6.04 2.84 7.80
CA PRO A 163 7.11 2.56 6.83
C PRO A 163 8.09 1.46 7.25
N ASN A 164 7.83 0.71 8.35
CA ASN A 164 8.67 -0.43 8.68
C ASN A 164 8.56 -1.49 7.57
N PRO A 165 9.65 -2.15 7.16
CA PRO A 165 9.62 -3.17 6.11
C PRO A 165 8.90 -4.46 6.52
N GLU A 166 8.56 -4.65 7.80
CA GLU A 166 7.98 -5.88 8.34
C GLU A 166 6.78 -6.40 7.53
N PRO A 167 5.79 -5.58 7.09
CA PRO A 167 4.66 -6.08 6.30
C PRO A 167 5.10 -6.74 4.98
N TYR A 168 6.05 -6.13 4.28
CA TYR A 168 6.54 -6.66 3.00
C TYR A 168 7.50 -7.84 3.20
N LEU A 169 8.34 -7.83 4.23
CA LEU A 169 9.14 -9.00 4.60
C LEU A 169 8.26 -10.19 5.01
N MET A 170 7.17 -9.94 5.72
CA MET A 170 6.17 -10.95 6.05
C MET A 170 5.50 -11.51 4.78
N ALA A 171 5.17 -10.65 3.81
CA ALA A 171 4.61 -11.09 2.53
C ALA A 171 5.59 -11.96 1.75
N LEU A 172 6.87 -11.57 1.65
CA LEU A 172 7.91 -12.40 1.05
C LEU A 172 8.00 -13.78 1.73
N ASN A 173 7.98 -13.80 3.06
CA ASN A 173 8.01 -15.06 3.83
C ASN A 173 6.78 -15.94 3.55
N LYS A 174 5.57 -15.38 3.62
CA LYS A 174 4.32 -16.11 3.30
C LYS A 174 4.31 -16.65 1.87
N GLY A 175 4.80 -15.86 0.91
CA GLY A 175 4.91 -16.23 -0.50
C GLY A 175 6.10 -17.14 -0.82
N LYS A 176 7.02 -17.36 0.14
CA LYS A 176 8.32 -18.04 -0.07
C LYS A 176 9.12 -17.41 -1.20
N LEU A 177 9.15 -16.08 -1.23
CA LEU A 177 9.78 -15.26 -2.25
C LEU A 177 11.08 -14.64 -1.74
N LYS A 178 12.01 -14.40 -2.68
CA LYS A 178 13.09 -13.44 -2.51
C LYS A 178 12.60 -12.05 -2.93
N ALA A 179 13.30 -11.00 -2.52
CA ALA A 179 12.94 -9.62 -2.86
C ALA A 179 12.90 -9.38 -4.39
N ASN A 180 13.87 -9.94 -5.13
CA ASN A 180 13.93 -9.86 -6.59
C ASN A 180 12.99 -10.84 -7.33
N GLU A 181 12.07 -11.46 -6.64
CA GLU A 181 11.02 -12.30 -7.23
C GLU A 181 9.63 -11.64 -7.14
N ALA A 182 9.59 -10.40 -6.62
CA ALA A 182 8.36 -9.66 -6.43
C ALA A 182 8.45 -8.21 -6.93
N ILE A 183 7.30 -7.67 -7.31
CA ILE A 183 7.07 -6.23 -7.49
C ILE A 183 6.03 -5.81 -6.45
N VAL A 184 6.23 -4.65 -5.83
CA VAL A 184 5.21 -3.98 -5.01
C VAL A 184 4.49 -2.93 -5.85
N VAL A 185 3.17 -2.83 -5.72
CA VAL A 185 2.36 -1.73 -6.24
C VAL A 185 1.78 -0.96 -5.06
N GLU A 186 2.13 0.31 -4.97
CA GLU A 186 1.85 1.21 -3.84
C GLU A 186 1.45 2.62 -4.30
N ASN A 187 0.68 3.32 -3.48
CA ASN A 187 0.28 4.71 -3.75
C ASN A 187 0.70 5.69 -2.64
N ALA A 188 1.17 5.17 -1.51
CA ALA A 188 1.47 5.97 -0.33
C ALA A 188 2.98 6.02 -0.02
N PRO A 189 3.53 7.16 0.39
CA PRO A 189 4.97 7.29 0.64
C PRO A 189 5.47 6.33 1.72
N LEU A 190 4.70 6.08 2.78
CA LEU A 190 5.11 5.13 3.83
C LEU A 190 5.14 3.69 3.34
N GLY A 191 4.23 3.33 2.44
CA GLY A 191 4.22 2.02 1.81
C GLY A 191 5.38 1.82 0.85
N VAL A 192 5.68 2.83 0.04
CA VAL A 192 6.86 2.86 -0.84
C VAL A 192 8.15 2.72 -0.01
N GLN A 193 8.28 3.49 1.08
CA GLN A 193 9.44 3.37 1.99
C GLN A 193 9.58 1.96 2.57
N ALA A 194 8.47 1.35 3.00
CA ALA A 194 8.47 0.00 3.55
C ALA A 194 8.90 -1.05 2.51
N ALA A 195 8.41 -0.93 1.27
CA ALA A 195 8.75 -1.83 0.17
C ALA A 195 10.22 -1.67 -0.26
N ALA A 196 10.69 -0.43 -0.40
CA ALA A 196 12.09 -0.13 -0.70
C ALA A 196 13.04 -0.64 0.40
N ALA A 197 12.67 -0.43 1.68
CA ALA A 197 13.43 -0.95 2.82
C ALA A 197 13.44 -2.48 2.90
N ALA A 198 12.42 -3.16 2.34
CA ALA A 198 12.39 -4.61 2.18
C ALA A 198 13.21 -5.10 0.97
N GLY A 199 13.80 -4.18 0.20
CA GLY A 199 14.62 -4.49 -0.98
C GLY A 199 13.81 -4.95 -2.19
N ILE A 200 12.52 -4.60 -2.29
CA ILE A 200 11.63 -5.03 -3.37
C ILE A 200 11.49 -3.91 -4.40
N PHE A 201 11.50 -4.28 -5.68
CA PHE A 201 11.21 -3.34 -6.76
C PHE A 201 9.81 -2.75 -6.59
N THR A 202 9.73 -1.42 -6.46
CA THR A 202 8.51 -0.72 -6.08
C THR A 202 8.00 0.14 -7.23
N VAL A 203 6.80 -0.17 -7.67
CA VAL A 203 6.01 0.61 -8.62
C VAL A 203 5.05 1.48 -7.82
N ALA A 204 5.19 2.79 -7.90
CA ALA A 204 4.23 3.72 -7.33
C ALA A 204 3.14 4.05 -8.35
N VAL A 205 1.89 4.19 -7.87
CA VAL A 205 0.75 4.71 -8.62
C VAL A 205 0.22 5.93 -7.88
N ASN A 206 0.35 7.12 -8.45
CA ASN A 206 -0.11 8.35 -7.80
C ASN A 206 -1.62 8.54 -8.00
N THR A 207 -2.40 7.89 -7.17
CA THR A 207 -3.87 7.95 -7.18
C THR A 207 -4.44 8.98 -6.21
N GLY A 208 -3.59 9.75 -5.56
CA GLY A 208 -3.94 10.77 -4.57
C GLY A 208 -3.51 12.19 -5.00
N PRO A 209 -3.61 13.16 -4.09
CA PRO A 209 -3.29 14.56 -4.35
C PRO A 209 -1.81 14.91 -4.15
N LEU A 210 -0.95 13.94 -3.80
CA LEU A 210 0.45 14.19 -3.48
C LEU A 210 1.26 14.51 -4.75
N ASP A 211 2.32 15.31 -4.59
CA ASP A 211 3.29 15.51 -5.64
C ASP A 211 4.02 14.19 -5.95
N ASP A 212 4.25 13.91 -7.23
CA ASP A 212 4.96 12.72 -7.71
C ASP A 212 6.33 12.56 -7.05
N GLN A 213 7.01 13.67 -6.77
CA GLN A 213 8.33 13.66 -6.15
C GLN A 213 8.32 13.04 -4.75
N VAL A 214 7.20 13.16 -4.01
CA VAL A 214 7.05 12.54 -2.67
C VAL A 214 7.17 11.01 -2.76
N LEU A 215 6.60 10.40 -3.78
CA LEU A 215 6.67 8.95 -3.99
C LEU A 215 8.04 8.52 -4.53
N LEU A 216 8.64 9.32 -5.40
CA LEU A 216 10.00 9.08 -5.88
C LEU A 216 11.03 9.19 -4.75
N ASP A 217 10.95 10.23 -3.92
CA ASP A 217 11.83 10.43 -2.76
C ASP A 217 11.65 9.34 -1.70
N ALA A 218 10.45 8.74 -1.63
CA ALA A 218 10.18 7.58 -0.77
C ALA A 218 10.87 6.30 -1.25
N GLY A 219 11.39 6.26 -2.48
CA GLY A 219 12.14 5.14 -3.04
C GLY A 219 11.42 4.34 -4.12
N ALA A 220 10.38 4.88 -4.75
CA ALA A 220 9.75 4.25 -5.90
C ALA A 220 10.75 4.12 -7.07
N ASN A 221 10.84 2.92 -7.65
CA ASN A 221 11.67 2.67 -8.82
C ASN A 221 11.02 3.17 -10.12
N VAL A 222 9.68 3.07 -10.18
CA VAL A 222 8.86 3.52 -11.30
C VAL A 222 7.59 4.17 -10.74
N LEU A 223 7.11 5.21 -11.41
CA LEU A 223 5.89 5.92 -11.03
C LEU A 223 4.94 6.01 -12.22
N PHE A 224 3.66 5.71 -11.96
CA PHE A 224 2.55 5.92 -12.89
C PHE A 224 1.53 6.88 -12.28
N PRO A 225 0.83 7.68 -13.12
CA PRO A 225 -0.18 8.62 -12.63
C PRO A 225 -1.49 7.94 -12.18
N SER A 226 -1.67 6.64 -12.45
CA SER A 226 -2.85 5.87 -12.08
C SER A 226 -2.64 4.36 -12.24
N MET A 227 -3.55 3.56 -11.68
CA MET A 227 -3.59 2.11 -11.95
C MET A 227 -3.90 1.79 -13.41
N GLN A 228 -4.71 2.64 -14.10
CA GLN A 228 -4.96 2.48 -15.53
C GLN A 228 -3.68 2.68 -16.35
N ALA A 229 -2.86 3.68 -16.02
CA ALA A 229 -1.57 3.90 -16.71
C ALA A 229 -0.59 2.74 -16.47
N LEU A 230 -0.57 2.14 -15.28
CA LEU A 230 0.16 0.89 -15.02
C LEU A 230 -0.39 -0.25 -15.88
N CYS A 231 -1.71 -0.39 -15.96
CA CYS A 231 -2.36 -1.40 -16.80
C CYS A 231 -1.91 -1.27 -18.25
N ASP A 232 -1.95 -0.08 -18.81
CA ASP A 232 -1.61 0.20 -20.20
C ASP A 232 -0.12 -0.09 -20.51
N SER A 233 0.73 0.03 -19.51
CA SER A 233 2.18 -0.17 -19.62
C SER A 233 2.66 -1.55 -19.13
N TRP A 234 1.75 -2.41 -18.66
CA TRP A 234 2.11 -3.66 -17.97
C TRP A 234 2.94 -4.60 -18.85
N GLU A 235 2.56 -4.79 -20.10
CA GLU A 235 3.27 -5.68 -21.02
C GLU A 235 4.71 -5.21 -21.30
N ASP A 236 4.90 -3.90 -21.44
CA ASP A 236 6.23 -3.33 -21.65
C ASP A 236 7.10 -3.42 -20.39
N LEU A 237 6.52 -3.17 -19.22
CA LEU A 237 7.20 -3.36 -17.93
C LEU A 237 7.62 -4.83 -17.74
N LEU A 238 6.68 -5.77 -17.91
CA LEU A 238 6.94 -7.20 -17.74
C LEU A 238 8.00 -7.72 -18.72
N LYS A 239 7.94 -7.28 -19.96
CA LYS A 239 8.95 -7.64 -20.98
C LYS A 239 10.33 -7.21 -20.52
N GLN A 240 10.50 -5.95 -20.07
CA GLN A 240 11.79 -5.44 -19.65
C GLN A 240 12.32 -6.09 -18.36
N VAL A 241 11.41 -6.47 -17.45
CA VAL A 241 11.75 -7.27 -16.25
C VAL A 241 12.27 -8.66 -16.63
N ASN A 242 11.65 -9.32 -17.61
CA ASN A 242 12.05 -10.66 -18.05
C ASN A 242 13.34 -10.67 -18.87
N GLU A 243 13.73 -9.52 -19.46
CA GLU A 243 14.98 -9.35 -20.23
C GLU A 243 16.17 -8.97 -19.31
N ALA A 244 15.95 -8.70 -18.03
CA ALA A 244 16.94 -8.29 -17.04
C ALA A 244 17.40 -9.46 -16.17
#